data_77061500357e5d5651d5237e76117e16
#
_entry.id   77061500357e5d5651d5237e76117e16
#
_cell.length_a   1.000
_cell.length_b   1.000
_cell.length_c   1.000
_cell.angle_alpha   90.00
_cell.angle_beta   90.00
_cell.angle_gamma   90.00
#
_symmetry.space_group_name_H-M   'P 1'
#
loop_
_entity.id
_entity.type
_entity.pdbx_description
1 polymer ?
#
loop_
_entity_poly.entity_id
_entity_poly.type
_entity_poly.pdbx_seq_one_letter_code
_entity_poly.pdbx_strand_id
1 'polypeptide(L)'
;MKERTSYILLGLFGLLVGVLMFLFPAPADRILNIQNYLITVGGIISAFVIAYLSSKIFNLRSERATRQVEIDKYSDKLTQFRRLLHFVMKSRDFWKYYDHISRFKKKYNGLTYERLHRHSEEKDELVTEFWSDKNELSTNTIDLYCAMESISGSADPEPGYMMTWHSEKAARFDYSLDELSQYFEPCGQIWYYLEGRYGKHGLGRFNDTGIWVLYENDVRDLMTRLNPKYKGLDFHRTILAEIATDFHEFILPRLSVLIRQNVGVPKSLIQTFNSLLFIMLFGVLLPIILQSLYVSDCLNVILTLIFVWLTSIGLLYFMFGFYQFINNEVHLTTEKNHS
;
A
#
# COMPACT_ATOMS: atom_id res chain seq x y z
N MET A 1 16.96 13.79 -13.57
CA MET A 1 17.57 14.78 -14.48
C MET A 1 17.03 14.66 -15.91
N LYS A 2 16.87 13.49 -16.49
CA LYS A 2 16.34 13.28 -17.87
C LYS A 2 14.92 13.86 -18.11
N GLU A 3 14.02 13.80 -17.14
CA GLU A 3 12.66 14.34 -17.32
C GLU A 3 12.62 15.86 -17.47
N ARG A 4 13.38 16.61 -16.67
CA ARG A 4 13.42 18.08 -16.75
C ARG A 4 13.96 18.58 -18.08
N THR A 5 14.97 17.92 -18.64
CA THR A 5 15.54 18.27 -19.96
C THR A 5 14.56 18.05 -21.10
N SER A 6 13.72 17.01 -21.04
CA SER A 6 12.68 16.73 -22.04
C SER A 6 11.59 17.80 -22.04
N TYR A 7 11.13 18.26 -20.87
CA TYR A 7 10.13 19.35 -20.77
C TYR A 7 10.69 20.68 -21.28
N ILE A 8 11.98 20.97 -21.04
CA ILE A 8 12.63 22.17 -21.55
C ILE A 8 12.73 22.13 -23.09
N LEU A 9 13.12 20.98 -23.67
CA LEU A 9 13.16 20.80 -25.13
C LEU A 9 11.79 20.94 -25.78
N LEU A 10 10.74 20.43 -25.16
CA LEU A 10 9.35 20.54 -25.61
C LEU A 10 8.87 21.99 -25.58
N GLY A 11 9.22 22.73 -24.52
CA GLY A 11 8.94 24.16 -24.42
C GLY A 11 9.68 24.99 -25.46
N LEU A 12 10.95 24.71 -25.72
CA LEU A 12 11.73 25.37 -26.76
C LEU A 12 11.21 25.09 -28.16
N PHE A 13 10.84 23.84 -28.46
CA PHE A 13 10.22 23.49 -29.73
C PHE A 13 8.86 24.16 -29.91
N GLY A 14 8.00 24.20 -28.90
CA GLY A 14 6.74 24.93 -28.92
C GLY A 14 6.94 26.42 -29.16
N LEU A 15 7.94 27.03 -28.55
CA LEU A 15 8.30 28.43 -28.74
C LEU A 15 8.77 28.70 -30.17
N LEU A 16 9.60 27.83 -30.73
CA LEU A 16 10.10 27.92 -32.11
C LEU A 16 8.93 27.82 -33.13
N VAL A 17 8.01 26.88 -32.95
CA VAL A 17 6.82 26.74 -33.79
C VAL A 17 5.94 28.01 -33.71
N GLY A 18 5.72 28.54 -32.51
CA GLY A 18 4.98 29.79 -32.30
C GLY A 18 5.63 30.97 -33.02
N VAL A 19 6.92 31.16 -32.91
CA VAL A 19 7.67 32.22 -33.61
C VAL A 19 7.56 32.07 -35.12
N LEU A 20 7.68 30.87 -35.68
CA LEU A 20 7.52 30.62 -37.12
C LEU A 20 6.09 30.94 -37.58
N MET A 21 5.05 30.61 -36.83
CA MET A 21 3.66 30.93 -37.17
C MET A 21 3.39 32.44 -37.17
N PHE A 22 4.02 33.22 -36.29
CA PHE A 22 3.86 34.66 -36.23
C PHE A 22 4.70 35.39 -37.30
N LEU A 23 5.87 34.84 -37.70
CA LEU A 23 6.71 35.44 -38.71
C LEU A 23 6.19 35.23 -40.14
N PHE A 24 5.44 34.13 -40.37
CA PHE A 24 4.88 33.78 -41.71
C PHE A 24 3.36 33.62 -41.62
N PRO A 25 2.58 34.73 -41.43
CA PRO A 25 1.14 34.65 -41.31
C PRO A 25 0.51 34.21 -42.66
N ALA A 26 -0.35 33.21 -42.59
CA ALA A 26 -1.13 32.79 -43.75
C ALA A 26 -2.24 33.81 -44.06
N PRO A 27 -2.74 33.89 -45.34
CA PRO A 27 -3.87 34.73 -45.69
C PRO A 27 -5.14 34.40 -44.88
N ALA A 28 -5.98 35.41 -44.57
CA ALA A 28 -7.15 35.26 -43.69
C ALA A 28 -8.09 34.12 -44.08
N ASP A 29 -8.34 33.92 -45.38
CA ASP A 29 -9.21 32.87 -45.91
C ASP A 29 -8.67 31.45 -45.59
N ARG A 30 -7.36 31.28 -45.58
CA ARG A 30 -6.72 30.00 -45.17
C ARG A 30 -6.81 29.75 -43.68
N ILE A 31 -6.80 30.81 -42.88
CA ILE A 31 -6.84 30.70 -41.40
C ILE A 31 -8.21 30.22 -40.91
N LEU A 32 -9.31 30.67 -41.56
CA LEU A 32 -10.66 30.14 -41.27
C LEU A 32 -10.77 28.63 -41.57
N ASN A 33 -10.15 28.18 -42.66
CA ASN A 33 -10.08 26.76 -42.98
C ASN A 33 -9.23 26.00 -41.96
N ILE A 34 -8.11 26.54 -41.44
CA ILE A 34 -7.29 25.97 -40.42
C ILE A 34 -8.08 25.75 -39.13
N GLN A 35 -8.98 26.66 -38.74
CA GLN A 35 -9.83 26.53 -37.57
C GLN A 35 -10.77 25.31 -37.67
N ASN A 36 -11.38 25.07 -38.82
CA ASN A 36 -12.20 23.89 -39.08
C ASN A 36 -11.38 22.58 -39.01
N TYR A 37 -10.17 22.60 -39.59
CA TYR A 37 -9.25 21.46 -39.47
C TYR A 37 -8.83 21.23 -38.04
N LEU A 38 -8.58 22.29 -37.27
CA LEU A 38 -8.20 22.18 -35.84
C LEU A 38 -9.32 21.49 -35.04
N ILE A 39 -10.58 21.90 -35.22
CA ILE A 39 -11.73 21.29 -34.55
C ILE A 39 -11.85 19.80 -34.92
N THR A 40 -11.74 19.50 -36.22
CA THR A 40 -11.85 18.11 -36.69
C THR A 40 -10.74 17.22 -36.17
N VAL A 41 -9.50 17.65 -36.32
CA VAL A 41 -8.32 16.89 -35.87
C VAL A 41 -8.30 16.81 -34.34
N GLY A 42 -8.56 17.92 -33.64
CA GLY A 42 -8.64 17.94 -32.17
C GLY A 42 -9.74 17.01 -31.64
N GLY A 43 -10.90 16.97 -32.31
CA GLY A 43 -12.01 16.06 -31.98
C GLY A 43 -11.65 14.60 -32.17
N ILE A 44 -11.02 14.24 -33.31
CA ILE A 44 -10.57 12.85 -33.57
C ILE A 44 -9.55 12.41 -32.54
N ILE A 45 -8.53 13.24 -32.25
CA ILE A 45 -7.49 12.92 -31.25
C ILE A 45 -8.12 12.77 -29.86
N SER A 46 -9.02 13.68 -29.49
CA SER A 46 -9.74 13.61 -28.22
C SER A 46 -10.51 12.30 -28.08
N ALA A 47 -11.18 11.84 -29.16
CA ALA A 47 -11.89 10.56 -29.16
C ALA A 47 -10.94 9.36 -28.95
N PHE A 48 -9.78 9.35 -29.60
CA PHE A 48 -8.76 8.30 -29.37
C PHE A 48 -8.22 8.31 -27.94
N VAL A 49 -7.94 9.50 -27.39
CA VAL A 49 -7.43 9.62 -26.00
C VAL A 49 -8.51 9.17 -25.00
N ILE A 50 -9.78 9.49 -25.23
CA ILE A 50 -10.90 9.03 -24.39
C ILE A 50 -11.01 7.50 -24.43
N ALA A 51 -10.95 6.90 -25.63
CA ALA A 51 -10.99 5.44 -25.78
C ALA A 51 -9.83 4.76 -25.04
N TYR A 52 -8.61 5.31 -25.17
CA TYR A 52 -7.43 4.84 -24.44
C TYR A 52 -7.60 4.96 -22.93
N LEU A 53 -8.03 6.13 -22.42
CA LEU A 53 -8.27 6.35 -20.99
C LEU A 53 -9.32 5.37 -20.43
N SER A 54 -10.42 5.18 -21.18
CA SER A 54 -11.46 4.24 -20.79
C SER A 54 -10.93 2.82 -20.67
N SER A 55 -10.19 2.34 -21.67
CA SER A 55 -9.55 1.02 -21.64
C SER A 55 -8.59 0.88 -20.44
N LYS A 56 -7.78 1.91 -20.18
CA LYS A 56 -6.82 1.89 -19.06
C LYS A 56 -7.52 1.90 -17.69
N ILE A 57 -8.61 2.65 -17.55
CA ILE A 57 -9.41 2.65 -16.31
C ILE A 57 -10.03 1.27 -16.06
N PHE A 58 -10.55 0.61 -17.10
CA PHE A 58 -11.09 -0.75 -16.98
C PHE A 58 -10.01 -1.75 -16.52
N ASN A 59 -8.84 -1.70 -17.14
CA ASN A 59 -7.72 -2.58 -16.74
C ASN A 59 -7.29 -2.33 -15.29
N LEU A 60 -7.15 -1.07 -14.88
CA LEU A 60 -6.83 -0.71 -13.51
C LEU A 60 -7.90 -1.19 -12.50
N ARG A 61 -9.18 -1.12 -12.87
CA ARG A 61 -10.26 -1.66 -12.02
C ARG A 61 -10.15 -3.15 -11.86
N SER A 62 -9.90 -3.87 -12.96
CA SER A 62 -9.73 -5.33 -12.94
C SER A 62 -8.52 -5.74 -12.10
N GLU A 63 -7.37 -5.09 -12.28
CA GLU A 63 -6.16 -5.34 -11.48
C GLU A 63 -6.37 -5.04 -10.00
N ARG A 64 -7.08 -3.95 -9.68
CA ARG A 64 -7.41 -3.60 -8.29
C ARG A 64 -8.34 -4.60 -7.66
N ALA A 65 -9.35 -5.08 -8.41
CA ALA A 65 -10.25 -6.10 -7.92
C ALA A 65 -9.48 -7.41 -7.59
N THR A 66 -8.56 -7.83 -8.47
CA THR A 66 -7.71 -8.99 -8.22
C THR A 66 -6.80 -8.80 -7.02
N ARG A 67 -6.15 -7.63 -6.90
CA ARG A 67 -5.32 -7.30 -5.74
C ARG A 67 -6.14 -7.23 -4.44
N GLN A 68 -7.37 -6.74 -4.51
CA GLN A 68 -8.26 -6.69 -3.33
C GLN A 68 -8.56 -8.10 -2.81
N VAL A 69 -8.81 -9.07 -3.68
CA VAL A 69 -9.00 -10.47 -3.27
C VAL A 69 -7.75 -11.04 -2.58
N GLU A 70 -6.55 -10.69 -3.06
CA GLU A 70 -5.31 -11.07 -2.37
C GLU A 70 -5.14 -10.35 -1.02
N ILE A 71 -5.46 -9.06 -0.95
CA ILE A 71 -5.43 -8.28 0.29
C ILE A 71 -6.37 -8.93 1.31
N ASP A 72 -7.60 -9.23 0.92
CA ASP A 72 -8.59 -9.85 1.80
C ASP A 72 -8.12 -11.21 2.32
N LYS A 73 -7.51 -12.02 1.45
CA LYS A 73 -6.92 -13.32 1.82
C LYS A 73 -5.80 -13.20 2.86
N TYR A 74 -4.87 -12.26 2.67
CA TYR A 74 -3.76 -12.07 3.62
C TYR A 74 -4.22 -11.36 4.90
N SER A 75 -5.19 -10.46 4.81
CA SER A 75 -5.82 -9.81 5.97
C SER A 75 -6.59 -10.82 6.83
N ASP A 76 -7.30 -11.77 6.21
CA ASP A 76 -7.93 -12.86 6.94
C ASP A 76 -6.88 -13.72 7.67
N LYS A 77 -5.80 -14.11 7.01
CA LYS A 77 -4.70 -14.82 7.67
C LYS A 77 -4.14 -14.05 8.87
N LEU A 78 -3.92 -12.75 8.71
CA LEU A 78 -3.43 -11.91 9.82
C LEU A 78 -4.44 -11.88 10.97
N THR A 79 -5.72 -11.78 10.68
CA THR A 79 -6.79 -11.86 11.69
C THR A 79 -6.77 -13.22 12.40
N GLN A 80 -6.61 -14.33 11.68
CA GLN A 80 -6.52 -15.67 12.29
C GLN A 80 -5.26 -15.81 13.15
N PHE A 81 -4.13 -15.26 12.73
CA PHE A 81 -2.90 -15.25 13.52
C PHE A 81 -3.05 -14.45 14.82
N ARG A 82 -3.64 -13.26 14.76
CA ARG A 82 -3.94 -12.44 15.93
C ARG A 82 -4.83 -13.20 16.94
N ARG A 83 -5.83 -13.93 16.43
CA ARG A 83 -6.69 -14.80 17.28
C ARG A 83 -5.91 -15.94 17.91
N LEU A 84 -5.04 -16.60 17.14
CA LEU A 84 -4.16 -17.64 17.66
C LEU A 84 -3.30 -17.10 18.81
N LEU A 85 -2.64 -15.94 18.62
CA LEU A 85 -1.84 -15.29 19.65
C LEU A 85 -2.68 -14.96 20.90
N HIS A 86 -3.92 -14.50 20.72
CA HIS A 86 -4.82 -14.22 21.83
C HIS A 86 -5.07 -15.48 22.69
N PHE A 87 -5.38 -16.62 22.06
CA PHE A 87 -5.57 -17.88 22.81
C PHE A 87 -4.29 -18.33 23.51
N VAL A 88 -3.13 -18.21 22.85
CA VAL A 88 -1.84 -18.52 23.47
C VAL A 88 -1.57 -17.64 24.69
N MET A 89 -1.85 -16.34 24.59
CA MET A 89 -1.68 -15.39 25.69
C MET A 89 -2.61 -15.63 26.87
N LYS A 90 -3.83 -16.14 26.62
CA LYS A 90 -4.81 -16.50 27.66
C LYS A 90 -4.59 -17.91 28.21
N SER A 91 -3.79 -18.73 27.56
CA SER A 91 -3.56 -20.11 27.99
C SER A 91 -2.67 -20.16 29.24
N ARG A 92 -3.25 -20.65 30.35
CA ARG A 92 -2.49 -20.89 31.58
C ARG A 92 -1.41 -21.94 31.39
N ASP A 93 -1.67 -22.95 30.55
CA ASP A 93 -0.74 -24.06 30.32
C ASP A 93 0.49 -23.60 29.53
N PHE A 94 0.35 -22.63 28.65
CA PHE A 94 1.48 -22.03 27.93
C PHE A 94 2.43 -21.28 28.89
N TRP A 95 1.86 -20.54 29.84
CA TRP A 95 2.62 -19.70 30.79
C TRP A 95 2.83 -20.33 32.17
N LYS A 96 2.54 -21.62 32.35
CA LYS A 96 2.51 -22.30 33.66
C LYS A 96 3.80 -22.18 34.49
N TYR A 97 4.93 -21.98 33.82
CA TYR A 97 6.24 -21.83 34.48
C TYR A 97 6.69 -20.36 34.61
N TYR A 98 5.83 -19.41 34.29
CA TYR A 98 6.19 -18.00 34.16
C TYR A 98 5.25 -17.11 34.99
N ASP A 99 5.16 -17.37 36.30
CA ASP A 99 4.28 -16.59 37.21
C ASP A 99 4.58 -15.09 37.23
N HIS A 100 5.83 -14.71 36.87
CA HIS A 100 6.23 -13.32 36.79
C HIS A 100 5.50 -12.51 35.74
N ILE A 101 4.90 -13.12 34.70
CA ILE A 101 4.07 -12.42 33.73
C ILE A 101 2.83 -11.80 34.41
N SER A 102 2.20 -12.52 35.33
CA SER A 102 1.07 -11.98 36.10
C SER A 102 1.49 -10.80 36.98
N ARG A 103 2.71 -10.84 37.54
CA ARG A 103 3.28 -9.71 38.30
C ARG A 103 3.61 -8.54 37.38
N PHE A 104 4.19 -8.83 36.21
CA PHE A 104 4.50 -7.84 35.20
C PHE A 104 3.24 -7.06 34.80
N LYS A 105 2.19 -7.75 34.38
CA LYS A 105 0.92 -7.13 34.01
C LYS A 105 0.36 -6.20 35.11
N LYS A 106 0.49 -6.61 36.37
CA LYS A 106 -0.02 -5.83 37.50
C LYS A 106 0.83 -4.59 37.81
N LYS A 107 2.17 -4.74 37.74
CA LYS A 107 3.11 -3.67 38.11
C LYS A 107 3.37 -2.70 36.96
N TYR A 108 3.53 -3.21 35.73
CA TYR A 108 3.92 -2.45 34.55
C TYR A 108 2.78 -2.36 33.53
N ASN A 109 1.57 -2.12 34.00
CA ASN A 109 0.41 -1.96 33.11
C ASN A 109 0.64 -0.81 32.11
N GLY A 110 0.41 -1.09 30.82
CA GLY A 110 0.63 -0.12 29.72
C GLY A 110 2.07 -0.10 29.17
N LEU A 111 2.96 -0.97 29.66
CA LEU A 111 4.25 -1.16 29.03
C LEU A 111 4.08 -2.07 27.80
N THR A 112 4.34 -1.53 26.62
CA THR A 112 4.22 -2.24 25.33
C THR A 112 5.59 -2.62 24.78
N TYR A 113 5.62 -3.54 23.81
CA TYR A 113 6.82 -3.91 23.09
C TYR A 113 7.53 -2.68 22.48
N GLU A 114 6.76 -1.81 21.84
CA GLU A 114 7.27 -0.58 21.24
C GLU A 114 7.93 0.34 22.28
N ARG A 115 7.32 0.53 23.45
CA ARG A 115 7.90 1.34 24.53
C ARG A 115 9.19 0.76 25.07
N LEU A 116 9.27 -0.58 25.18
CA LEU A 116 10.47 -1.28 25.68
C LEU A 116 11.67 -1.12 24.74
N HIS A 117 11.42 -1.10 23.42
CA HIS A 117 12.46 -1.09 22.38
C HIS A 117 12.61 0.24 21.65
N ARG A 118 11.75 1.22 21.96
CA ARG A 118 11.88 2.57 21.39
C ARG A 118 13.12 3.25 21.95
N HIS A 119 14.06 3.59 21.09
CA HIS A 119 15.16 4.50 21.41
C HIS A 119 14.62 5.95 21.49
N SER A 120 13.98 6.28 22.61
CA SER A 120 13.52 7.63 22.88
C SER A 120 14.62 8.41 23.60
N GLU A 121 14.86 9.67 23.20
CA GLU A 121 15.71 10.60 23.94
C GLU A 121 15.11 10.99 25.30
N GLU A 122 13.80 10.83 25.46
CA GLU A 122 13.09 11.02 26.72
C GLU A 122 13.17 9.75 27.56
N LYS A 123 13.65 9.88 28.80
CA LYS A 123 13.69 8.78 29.78
C LYS A 123 12.26 8.41 30.18
N ASP A 124 11.77 7.28 29.68
CA ASP A 124 10.52 6.69 30.16
C ASP A 124 10.78 6.06 31.54
N GLU A 125 10.21 6.67 32.59
CA GLU A 125 10.39 6.21 33.98
C GLU A 125 9.95 4.76 34.17
N LEU A 126 8.84 4.34 33.55
CA LEU A 126 8.30 3.00 33.65
C LEU A 126 9.25 1.97 33.02
N VAL A 127 9.82 2.33 31.86
CA VAL A 127 10.84 1.52 31.17
C VAL A 127 12.11 1.42 32.02
N THR A 128 12.56 2.53 32.60
CA THR A 128 13.76 2.58 33.44
C THR A 128 13.58 1.71 34.70
N GLU A 129 12.42 1.81 35.36
CA GLU A 129 12.09 0.96 36.52
C GLU A 129 12.08 -0.52 36.14
N PHE A 130 11.42 -0.87 35.02
CA PHE A 130 11.40 -2.23 34.49
C PHE A 130 12.81 -2.77 34.25
N TRP A 131 13.66 -1.98 33.60
CA TRP A 131 15.04 -2.38 33.31
C TRP A 131 15.90 -2.52 34.58
N SER A 132 15.60 -1.85 35.66
CA SER A 132 16.31 -2.00 36.95
C SER A 132 15.88 -3.23 37.73
N ASP A 133 14.63 -3.68 37.60
CA ASP A 133 14.04 -4.76 38.43
C ASP A 133 14.19 -6.16 37.82
N LYS A 134 14.71 -6.26 36.62
CA LYS A 134 14.69 -7.51 35.85
C LYS A 134 15.94 -8.37 36.05
N ASN A 135 15.72 -9.67 35.90
CA ASN A 135 16.79 -10.60 35.53
C ASN A 135 16.63 -11.02 34.07
N GLU A 136 17.68 -11.58 33.45
CA GLU A 136 17.73 -11.90 32.02
C GLU A 136 16.60 -12.84 31.54
N LEU A 137 16.30 -13.90 32.32
CA LEU A 137 15.23 -14.86 32.00
C LEU A 137 13.84 -14.24 32.06
N SER A 138 13.59 -13.38 33.03
CA SER A 138 12.36 -12.66 33.19
C SER A 138 12.11 -11.70 32.00
N THR A 139 13.18 -11.04 31.56
CA THR A 139 13.11 -10.11 30.42
C THR A 139 12.67 -10.77 29.13
N ASN A 140 13.36 -11.85 28.74
CA ASN A 140 13.09 -12.53 27.47
C ASN A 140 11.66 -13.05 27.39
N THR A 141 11.09 -13.51 28.51
CA THR A 141 9.71 -13.98 28.59
C THR A 141 8.72 -12.82 28.52
N ILE A 142 9.05 -11.69 29.13
CA ILE A 142 8.21 -10.47 29.06
C ILE A 142 8.26 -9.88 27.66
N ASP A 143 9.43 -9.83 27.01
CA ASP A 143 9.56 -9.38 25.64
C ASP A 143 8.74 -10.23 24.67
N LEU A 144 8.79 -11.57 24.82
CA LEU A 144 7.93 -12.48 24.07
C LEU A 144 6.45 -12.18 24.29
N TYR A 145 6.05 -11.99 25.55
CA TYR A 145 4.68 -11.64 25.91
C TYR A 145 4.27 -10.31 25.26
N CYS A 146 5.06 -9.26 25.38
CA CYS A 146 4.80 -7.95 24.80
C CYS A 146 4.77 -8.00 23.25
N ALA A 147 5.63 -8.81 22.62
CA ALA A 147 5.61 -9.01 21.17
C ALA A 147 4.30 -9.66 20.71
N MET A 148 3.82 -10.68 21.42
CA MET A 148 2.51 -11.29 21.13
C MET A 148 1.36 -10.31 21.36
N GLU A 149 1.41 -9.54 22.44
CA GLU A 149 0.38 -8.55 22.78
C GLU A 149 0.27 -7.43 21.73
N SER A 150 1.40 -6.94 21.24
CA SER A 150 1.40 -5.88 20.20
C SER A 150 0.73 -6.32 18.90
N ILE A 151 0.83 -7.61 18.55
CA ILE A 151 0.19 -8.15 17.34
C ILE A 151 -1.29 -8.47 17.61
N SER A 152 -1.59 -9.15 18.73
CA SER A 152 -2.97 -9.57 19.05
C SER A 152 -3.88 -8.40 19.37
N GLY A 153 -3.33 -7.29 19.83
CA GLY A 153 -4.04 -6.17 20.43
C GLY A 153 -4.30 -6.40 21.92
N SER A 154 -4.89 -5.42 22.62
CA SER A 154 -5.12 -5.50 24.06
C SER A 154 -5.71 -6.85 24.48
N ALA A 155 -5.01 -7.51 25.39
CA ALA A 155 -5.37 -8.84 25.85
C ALA A 155 -6.60 -8.86 26.78
N ASP A 156 -7.06 -7.70 27.23
CA ASP A 156 -8.26 -7.52 28.04
C ASP A 156 -9.36 -6.86 27.22
N PRO A 157 -10.10 -7.66 26.41
CA PRO A 157 -11.32 -7.15 25.82
C PRO A 157 -12.32 -6.85 26.94
N GLU A 158 -13.11 -5.79 26.75
CA GLU A 158 -14.24 -5.52 27.65
C GLU A 158 -15.12 -6.76 27.82
N PRO A 159 -15.77 -6.92 29.00
CA PRO A 159 -16.66 -8.04 29.22
C PRO A 159 -17.72 -8.13 28.11
N GLY A 160 -17.76 -9.23 27.40
CA GLY A 160 -18.60 -9.46 26.21
C GLY A 160 -17.83 -9.53 24.88
N TYR A 161 -16.61 -9.01 24.78
CA TYR A 161 -15.82 -9.03 23.56
C TYR A 161 -15.27 -10.44 23.20
N MET A 162 -15.16 -11.32 24.16
CA MET A 162 -14.73 -12.72 23.92
C MET A 162 -15.63 -13.44 22.91
N MET A 163 -16.92 -13.13 22.86
CA MET A 163 -17.83 -13.72 21.89
C MET A 163 -17.64 -13.21 20.45
N THR A 164 -17.13 -12.00 20.27
CA THR A 164 -16.90 -11.42 18.94
C THR A 164 -15.65 -11.96 18.24
N TRP A 165 -14.66 -12.44 19.00
CA TRP A 165 -13.49 -13.10 18.43
C TRP A 165 -13.81 -14.44 17.77
N HIS A 166 -14.87 -15.09 18.17
CA HIS A 166 -15.36 -16.35 17.58
C HIS A 166 -16.29 -16.13 16.37
N SER A 167 -16.78 -14.91 16.17
CA SER A 167 -17.68 -14.65 15.04
C SER A 167 -16.89 -14.41 13.76
N GLU A 168 -17.34 -14.96 12.63
CA GLU A 168 -16.79 -14.68 11.30
C GLU A 168 -16.85 -13.19 10.96
N LYS A 169 -17.81 -12.45 11.53
CA LYS A 169 -17.97 -11.01 11.38
C LYS A 169 -16.83 -10.17 11.98
N ALA A 170 -15.97 -10.77 12.79
CA ALA A 170 -14.79 -10.10 13.34
C ALA A 170 -13.54 -10.22 12.45
N ALA A 171 -13.66 -10.75 11.23
CA ALA A 171 -12.58 -10.70 10.25
C ALA A 171 -12.35 -9.23 9.87
N ARG A 172 -11.11 -8.77 10.03
CA ARG A 172 -10.70 -7.42 9.70
C ARG A 172 -9.95 -7.44 8.37
N PHE A 173 -10.33 -6.55 7.46
CA PHE A 173 -9.76 -6.46 6.11
C PHE A 173 -9.10 -5.09 5.82
N ASP A 174 -9.14 -4.16 6.78
CA ASP A 174 -8.77 -2.75 6.65
C ASP A 174 -7.48 -2.39 7.41
N TYR A 175 -6.48 -3.27 7.38
CA TYR A 175 -5.19 -2.98 7.99
C TYR A 175 -4.49 -1.82 7.29
N SER A 176 -4.03 -0.84 8.06
CA SER A 176 -3.21 0.26 7.57
C SER A 176 -1.74 -0.14 7.43
N LEU A 177 -0.99 0.60 6.59
CA LEU A 177 0.46 0.37 6.45
C LEU A 177 1.21 0.61 7.77
N ASP A 178 0.75 1.57 8.56
CA ASP A 178 1.37 1.90 9.86
C ASP A 178 1.18 0.75 10.86
N GLU A 179 -0.02 0.16 10.92
CA GLU A 179 -0.26 -1.02 11.76
C GLU A 179 0.59 -2.22 11.31
N LEU A 180 0.67 -2.49 10.00
CA LEU A 180 1.50 -3.59 9.50
C LEU A 180 2.97 -3.39 9.84
N SER A 181 3.46 -2.15 9.81
CA SER A 181 4.84 -1.85 10.19
C SER A 181 5.11 -2.12 11.67
N GLN A 182 4.13 -1.90 12.54
CA GLN A 182 4.23 -2.22 13.97
C GLN A 182 4.25 -3.72 14.28
N TYR A 183 3.65 -4.56 13.41
CA TYR A 183 3.64 -6.01 13.58
C TYR A 183 4.89 -6.70 13.09
N PHE A 184 5.68 -6.03 12.26
CA PHE A 184 6.81 -6.64 11.56
C PHE A 184 7.88 -7.15 12.52
N GLU A 185 8.42 -6.29 13.36
CA GLU A 185 9.46 -6.63 14.33
C GLU A 185 8.95 -7.63 15.39
N PRO A 186 7.77 -7.46 16.02
CA PRO A 186 7.21 -8.43 16.94
C PRO A 186 7.07 -9.85 16.37
N CYS A 187 6.70 -10.02 15.10
CA CYS A 187 6.65 -11.34 14.47
C CYS A 187 8.03 -12.02 14.44
N GLY A 188 9.08 -11.29 14.08
CA GLY A 188 10.46 -11.79 14.11
C GLY A 188 10.92 -12.16 15.53
N GLN A 189 10.52 -11.38 16.52
CA GLN A 189 10.87 -11.62 17.93
C GLN A 189 10.19 -12.88 18.49
N ILE A 190 8.96 -13.21 18.10
CA ILE A 190 8.30 -14.45 18.50
C ILE A 190 9.17 -15.66 18.09
N TRP A 191 9.64 -15.71 16.85
CA TRP A 191 10.55 -16.75 16.40
C TRP A 191 11.86 -16.74 17.22
N TYR A 192 12.45 -15.57 17.42
CA TYR A 192 13.73 -15.41 18.11
C TYR A 192 13.69 -15.95 19.54
N TYR A 193 12.61 -15.71 20.27
CA TYR A 193 12.45 -16.17 21.64
C TYR A 193 12.03 -17.64 21.74
N LEU A 194 11.30 -18.18 20.76
CA LEU A 194 10.83 -19.57 20.81
C LEU A 194 11.82 -20.57 20.21
N GLU A 195 12.44 -20.29 19.07
CA GLU A 195 13.30 -21.22 18.32
C GLU A 195 14.71 -20.66 18.04
N GLY A 196 14.93 -19.36 18.15
CA GLY A 196 16.22 -18.73 17.98
C GLY A 196 17.22 -19.07 19.09
N ARG A 197 18.26 -18.26 19.20
CA ARG A 197 19.34 -18.45 20.18
C ARG A 197 18.82 -18.60 21.63
N TYR A 198 17.80 -17.83 22.00
CA TYR A 198 17.21 -17.89 23.34
C TYR A 198 16.28 -19.09 23.53
N GLY A 199 15.52 -19.50 22.51
CA GLY A 199 14.66 -20.67 22.56
C GLY A 199 15.42 -21.95 22.84
N LYS A 200 16.65 -22.06 22.30
CA LYS A 200 17.51 -23.22 22.49
C LYS A 200 18.20 -23.27 23.87
N HIS A 201 18.51 -22.13 24.47
CA HIS A 201 19.37 -22.06 25.67
C HIS A 201 18.68 -21.52 26.93
N GLY A 202 17.63 -20.70 26.80
CA GLY A 202 17.00 -20.01 27.92
C GLY A 202 15.56 -20.38 28.21
N LEU A 203 14.76 -20.69 27.18
CA LEU A 203 13.33 -20.94 27.28
C LEU A 203 12.97 -22.44 27.08
N GLY A 204 13.90 -23.35 27.37
CA GLY A 204 13.69 -24.80 27.21
C GLY A 204 12.44 -25.35 27.92
N ARG A 205 11.92 -24.63 28.92
CA ARG A 205 10.67 -24.99 29.60
C ARG A 205 9.42 -24.81 28.78
N PHE A 206 9.46 -24.06 27.68
CA PHE A 206 8.36 -23.99 26.71
C PHE A 206 8.17 -25.29 25.91
N ASN A 207 9.10 -26.25 26.00
CA ASN A 207 8.93 -27.55 25.32
C ASN A 207 7.70 -28.32 25.78
N ASP A 208 7.35 -28.17 27.06
CA ASP A 208 6.26 -28.92 27.69
C ASP A 208 4.98 -28.06 27.83
N THR A 209 4.92 -26.89 27.18
CA THR A 209 3.78 -26.02 27.27
C THR A 209 2.80 -26.35 26.15
N GLY A 210 1.58 -26.64 26.53
CA GLY A 210 0.45 -26.85 25.65
C GLY A 210 -0.49 -25.64 25.65
N ILE A 211 -1.61 -25.81 24.97
CA ILE A 211 -2.74 -24.91 25.08
C ILE A 211 -3.72 -25.49 26.09
N TRP A 212 -4.35 -24.61 26.87
CA TRP A 212 -5.41 -25.02 27.78
C TRP A 212 -6.50 -25.77 27.04
N VAL A 213 -6.90 -26.91 27.58
CA VAL A 213 -7.86 -27.86 26.95
C VAL A 213 -9.12 -27.21 26.41
N LEU A 214 -9.61 -26.12 27.03
CA LEU A 214 -10.78 -25.37 26.54
C LEU A 214 -10.53 -24.65 25.21
N TYR A 215 -9.29 -24.35 24.88
CA TYR A 215 -8.92 -23.64 23.64
C TYR A 215 -8.33 -24.54 22.56
N GLU A 216 -8.15 -25.81 22.87
CA GLU A 216 -7.43 -26.74 21.99
C GLU A 216 -8.07 -26.87 20.59
N ASN A 217 -9.40 -27.01 20.54
CA ASN A 217 -10.11 -27.13 19.26
C ASN A 217 -10.06 -25.81 18.46
N ASP A 218 -10.26 -24.68 19.13
CA ASP A 218 -10.20 -23.36 18.48
C ASP A 218 -8.80 -23.09 17.91
N VAL A 219 -7.76 -23.40 18.67
CA VAL A 219 -6.37 -23.24 18.25
C VAL A 219 -6.04 -24.17 17.07
N ARG A 220 -6.49 -25.42 17.09
CA ARG A 220 -6.30 -26.39 16.00
C ARG A 220 -6.99 -25.92 14.71
N ASP A 221 -8.21 -25.38 14.82
CA ASP A 221 -8.94 -24.80 13.70
C ASP A 221 -8.23 -23.57 13.13
N LEU A 222 -7.76 -22.67 13.98
CA LEU A 222 -6.99 -21.48 13.57
C LEU A 222 -5.70 -21.86 12.86
N MET A 223 -4.94 -22.83 13.39
CA MET A 223 -3.73 -23.33 12.76
C MET A 223 -4.02 -23.90 11.36
N THR A 224 -5.11 -24.68 11.23
CA THR A 224 -5.53 -25.26 9.96
C THR A 224 -5.93 -24.17 8.94
N ARG A 225 -6.62 -23.11 9.36
CA ARG A 225 -6.99 -21.95 8.52
C ARG A 225 -5.77 -21.15 8.09
N LEU A 226 -4.78 -20.99 8.95
CA LEU A 226 -3.53 -20.30 8.63
C LEU A 226 -2.73 -21.06 7.57
N ASN A 227 -2.56 -22.36 7.77
CA ASN A 227 -1.91 -23.21 6.76
C ASN A 227 -2.43 -24.66 6.87
N PRO A 228 -2.97 -25.23 5.79
CA PRO A 228 -3.46 -26.61 5.77
C PRO A 228 -2.42 -27.66 6.18
N LYS A 229 -1.11 -27.37 6.12
CA LYS A 229 -0.04 -28.26 6.59
C LYS A 229 -0.15 -28.61 8.08
N TYR A 230 -0.82 -27.76 8.87
CA TYR A 230 -1.02 -27.97 10.31
C TYR A 230 -2.28 -28.75 10.67
N LYS A 231 -3.04 -29.22 9.67
CA LYS A 231 -4.27 -29.97 9.90
C LYS A 231 -4.01 -31.25 10.70
N GLY A 232 -4.70 -31.39 11.82
CA GLY A 232 -4.58 -32.56 12.69
C GLY A 232 -3.34 -32.59 13.58
N LEU A 233 -2.53 -31.54 13.55
CA LEU A 233 -1.39 -31.39 14.49
C LEU A 233 -1.85 -30.73 15.77
N ASP A 234 -1.27 -31.16 16.89
CA ASP A 234 -1.44 -30.49 18.16
C ASP A 234 -0.58 -29.22 18.21
N PHE A 235 -1.03 -28.25 18.99
CA PHE A 235 -0.28 -27.00 19.15
C PHE A 235 1.07 -27.28 19.81
N HIS A 236 2.11 -26.76 19.19
CA HIS A 236 3.48 -26.79 19.72
C HIS A 236 4.17 -25.45 19.46
N ARG A 237 5.08 -25.04 20.33
CA ARG A 237 5.82 -23.76 20.20
C ARG A 237 6.50 -23.61 18.83
N THR A 238 7.04 -24.70 18.28
CA THR A 238 7.70 -24.70 16.97
C THR A 238 6.73 -24.29 15.85
N ILE A 239 5.47 -24.76 15.92
CA ILE A 239 4.44 -24.34 14.97
C ILE A 239 4.16 -22.85 15.09
N LEU A 240 4.09 -22.32 16.31
CA LEU A 240 3.90 -20.88 16.52
C LEU A 240 5.08 -20.07 15.96
N ALA A 241 6.30 -20.54 16.18
CA ALA A 241 7.51 -19.91 15.64
C ALA A 241 7.53 -19.93 14.10
N GLU A 242 7.16 -21.06 13.48
CA GLU A 242 7.04 -21.18 12.02
C GLU A 242 5.99 -20.22 11.46
N ILE A 243 4.81 -20.15 12.08
CA ILE A 243 3.75 -19.21 11.69
C ILE A 243 4.26 -17.78 11.78
N ALA A 244 4.89 -17.40 12.88
CA ALA A 244 5.42 -16.06 13.07
C ALA A 244 6.51 -15.72 12.02
N THR A 245 7.35 -16.68 11.65
CA THR A 245 8.33 -16.54 10.56
C THR A 245 7.65 -16.33 9.21
N ASP A 246 6.63 -17.15 8.88
CA ASP A 246 5.86 -16.99 7.65
C ASP A 246 5.22 -15.58 7.57
N PHE A 247 4.75 -15.04 8.70
CA PHE A 247 4.21 -13.68 8.76
C PHE A 247 5.30 -12.62 8.57
N HIS A 248 6.43 -12.76 9.25
CA HIS A 248 7.54 -11.81 9.14
C HIS A 248 8.12 -11.76 7.72
N GLU A 249 8.39 -12.92 7.12
CA GLU A 249 9.14 -13.01 5.86
C GLU A 249 8.26 -12.87 4.61
N PHE A 250 7.01 -13.34 4.66
CA PHE A 250 6.17 -13.44 3.46
C PHE A 250 4.87 -12.65 3.55
N ILE A 251 4.07 -12.85 4.62
CA ILE A 251 2.70 -12.35 4.64
C ILE A 251 2.66 -10.84 4.84
N LEU A 252 3.32 -10.29 5.84
CA LEU A 252 3.32 -8.86 6.13
C LEU A 252 3.98 -8.04 5.01
N PRO A 253 5.15 -8.43 4.47
CA PRO A 253 5.74 -7.72 3.33
C PRO A 253 4.84 -7.74 2.10
N ARG A 254 4.26 -8.90 1.77
CA ARG A 254 3.36 -9.03 0.62
C ARG A 254 2.11 -8.19 0.79
N LEU A 255 1.47 -8.24 1.94
CA LEU A 255 0.28 -7.44 2.26
C LEU A 255 0.58 -5.94 2.18
N SER A 256 1.70 -5.49 2.74
CA SER A 256 2.13 -4.08 2.68
C SER A 256 2.34 -3.60 1.24
N VAL A 257 2.96 -4.42 0.38
CA VAL A 257 3.15 -4.11 -1.04
C VAL A 257 1.80 -4.02 -1.76
N LEU A 258 0.91 -4.98 -1.54
CA LEU A 258 -0.42 -5.00 -2.18
C LEU A 258 -1.27 -3.78 -1.79
N ILE A 259 -1.31 -3.43 -0.50
CA ILE A 259 -2.02 -2.24 -0.02
C ILE A 259 -1.43 -0.98 -0.65
N ARG A 260 -0.10 -0.84 -0.66
CA ARG A 260 0.59 0.32 -1.25
C ARG A 260 0.31 0.46 -2.75
N GLN A 261 0.22 -0.65 -3.48
CA GLN A 261 -0.11 -0.68 -4.91
C GLN A 261 -1.59 -0.44 -5.20
N ASN A 262 -2.48 -0.69 -4.23
CA ASN A 262 -3.92 -0.52 -4.40
C ASN A 262 -4.38 0.93 -4.18
N VAL A 263 -3.54 1.78 -3.58
CA VAL A 263 -3.84 3.18 -3.27
C VAL A 263 -3.32 4.10 -4.38
N GLY A 264 -4.12 5.13 -4.72
CA GLY A 264 -3.70 6.21 -5.60
C GLY A 264 -4.02 5.97 -7.08
N VAL A 265 -4.03 7.06 -7.85
CA VAL A 265 -4.19 7.04 -9.30
C VAL A 265 -2.79 7.15 -9.93
N PRO A 266 -2.44 6.32 -10.92
CA PRO A 266 -1.15 6.43 -11.60
C PRO A 266 -0.94 7.84 -12.16
N LYS A 267 0.23 8.42 -11.91
CA LYS A 267 0.57 9.78 -12.39
C LYS A 267 0.43 9.90 -13.91
N SER A 268 0.76 8.86 -14.65
CA SER A 268 0.60 8.80 -16.11
C SER A 268 -0.86 8.98 -16.55
N LEU A 269 -1.81 8.41 -15.82
CA LEU A 269 -3.25 8.56 -16.13
C LEU A 269 -3.72 10.00 -15.90
N ILE A 270 -3.26 10.63 -14.81
CA ILE A 270 -3.57 12.04 -14.53
C ILE A 270 -2.97 12.95 -15.61
N GLN A 271 -1.73 12.69 -16.02
CA GLN A 271 -1.08 13.45 -17.10
C GLN A 271 -1.82 13.32 -18.42
N THR A 272 -2.21 12.10 -18.79
CA THR A 272 -3.01 11.84 -20.00
C THR A 272 -4.37 12.55 -19.96
N PHE A 273 -5.04 12.53 -18.81
CA PHE A 273 -6.31 13.24 -18.62
C PHE A 273 -6.15 14.75 -18.73
N ASN A 274 -5.12 15.32 -18.13
CA ASN A 274 -4.82 16.75 -18.23
C ASN A 274 -4.51 17.15 -19.69
N SER A 275 -3.76 16.31 -20.43
CA SER A 275 -3.48 16.53 -21.85
C SER A 275 -4.77 16.52 -22.68
N LEU A 276 -5.68 15.58 -22.39
CA LEU A 276 -6.99 15.52 -23.04
C LEU A 276 -7.79 16.80 -22.81
N LEU A 277 -7.91 17.23 -21.56
CA LEU A 277 -8.61 18.47 -21.22
C LEU A 277 -8.03 19.67 -21.97
N PHE A 278 -6.70 19.74 -22.04
CA PHE A 278 -6.02 20.83 -22.74
C PHE A 278 -6.30 20.79 -24.24
N ILE A 279 -6.22 19.64 -24.88
CA ILE A 279 -6.51 19.47 -26.33
C ILE A 279 -7.99 19.78 -26.62
N MET A 280 -8.92 19.29 -25.78
CA MET A 280 -10.34 19.58 -25.95
C MET A 280 -10.65 21.06 -25.80
N LEU A 281 -10.05 21.73 -24.82
CA LEU A 281 -10.30 23.15 -24.57
C LEU A 281 -9.79 24.01 -25.73
N PHE A 282 -8.52 23.87 -26.11
CA PHE A 282 -7.88 24.71 -27.12
C PHE A 282 -8.06 24.22 -28.55
N GLY A 283 -8.23 22.90 -28.76
CA GLY A 283 -8.40 22.31 -30.08
C GLY A 283 -9.86 22.23 -30.58
N VAL A 284 -10.82 22.23 -29.64
CA VAL A 284 -12.22 22.02 -29.99
C VAL A 284 -13.12 23.14 -29.44
N LEU A 285 -13.21 23.28 -28.11
CA LEU A 285 -14.22 24.14 -27.48
C LEU A 285 -14.01 25.63 -27.79
N LEU A 286 -12.80 26.14 -27.54
CA LEU A 286 -12.51 27.56 -27.79
C LEU A 286 -12.60 27.94 -29.27
N PRO A 287 -12.11 27.14 -30.24
CA PRO A 287 -12.35 27.41 -31.67
C PRO A 287 -13.83 27.44 -32.04
N ILE A 288 -14.68 26.52 -31.53
CA ILE A 288 -16.14 26.54 -31.79
C ILE A 288 -16.77 27.82 -31.22
N ILE A 289 -16.40 28.21 -29.99
CA ILE A 289 -16.90 29.44 -29.38
C ILE A 289 -16.48 30.65 -30.21
N LEU A 290 -15.20 30.69 -30.65
CA LEU A 290 -14.71 31.79 -31.48
C LEU A 290 -15.48 31.92 -32.82
N GLN A 291 -15.85 30.80 -33.45
CA GLN A 291 -16.67 30.79 -34.65
C GLN A 291 -18.11 31.34 -34.43
N SER A 292 -18.63 31.16 -33.21
CA SER A 292 -19.98 31.65 -32.87
C SER A 292 -20.04 33.13 -32.45
N LEU A 293 -18.87 33.72 -32.15
CA LEU A 293 -18.77 35.14 -31.75
C LEU A 293 -18.46 36.03 -32.94
N TYR A 294 -19.11 37.21 -32.96
CA TYR A 294 -18.83 38.23 -33.98
C TYR A 294 -17.54 39.00 -33.55
N VAL A 295 -16.40 38.55 -34.05
CA VAL A 295 -15.08 39.08 -33.70
C VAL A 295 -14.45 39.69 -34.97
N SER A 296 -13.63 40.72 -34.81
CA SER A 296 -12.90 41.31 -35.96
C SER A 296 -11.96 40.28 -36.60
N ASP A 297 -11.80 40.31 -37.91
CA ASP A 297 -10.98 39.35 -38.67
C ASP A 297 -9.55 39.28 -38.16
N CYS A 298 -8.96 40.41 -37.79
CA CYS A 298 -7.58 40.44 -37.21
C CYS A 298 -7.50 39.68 -35.90
N LEU A 299 -8.46 39.87 -35.00
CA LEU A 299 -8.48 39.19 -33.70
C LEU A 299 -8.74 37.67 -33.84
N ASN A 300 -9.64 37.31 -34.79
CA ASN A 300 -9.94 35.92 -35.10
C ASN A 300 -8.70 35.16 -35.61
N VAL A 301 -7.92 35.79 -36.48
CA VAL A 301 -6.66 35.26 -37.00
C VAL A 301 -5.66 35.00 -35.84
N ILE A 302 -5.45 35.98 -34.99
CA ILE A 302 -4.49 35.89 -33.86
C ILE A 302 -4.92 34.77 -32.89
N LEU A 303 -6.19 34.75 -32.53
CA LEU A 303 -6.70 33.71 -31.59
C LEU A 303 -6.61 32.31 -32.20
N THR A 304 -6.91 32.14 -33.49
CA THR A 304 -6.78 30.85 -34.18
C THR A 304 -5.33 30.36 -34.16
N LEU A 305 -4.36 31.21 -34.45
CA LEU A 305 -2.92 30.86 -34.37
C LEU A 305 -2.50 30.44 -32.96
N ILE A 306 -2.98 31.16 -31.95
CA ILE A 306 -2.74 30.79 -30.54
C ILE A 306 -3.34 29.41 -30.21
N PHE A 307 -4.56 29.13 -30.66
CA PHE A 307 -5.21 27.83 -30.41
C PHE A 307 -4.48 26.68 -31.11
N VAL A 308 -4.03 26.87 -32.36
CA VAL A 308 -3.21 25.88 -33.08
C VAL A 308 -1.91 25.61 -32.32
N TRP A 309 -1.24 26.65 -31.89
CA TRP A 309 0.01 26.54 -31.12
C TRP A 309 -0.17 25.79 -29.81
N LEU A 310 -1.19 26.17 -29.01
CA LEU A 310 -1.49 25.52 -27.73
C LEU A 310 -1.88 24.06 -27.91
N THR A 311 -2.72 23.76 -28.91
CA THR A 311 -3.12 22.38 -29.22
C THR A 311 -1.94 21.52 -29.65
N SER A 312 -1.00 22.08 -30.43
CA SER A 312 0.23 21.39 -30.82
C SER A 312 1.11 21.06 -29.63
N ILE A 313 1.23 21.98 -28.67
CA ILE A 313 1.95 21.72 -27.40
C ILE A 313 1.27 20.62 -26.58
N GLY A 314 -0.07 20.67 -26.48
CA GLY A 314 -0.85 19.65 -25.80
C GLY A 314 -0.65 18.25 -26.38
N LEU A 315 -0.62 18.15 -27.72
CA LEU A 315 -0.35 16.92 -28.44
C LEU A 315 1.06 16.36 -28.19
N LEU A 316 2.07 17.23 -28.28
CA LEU A 316 3.45 16.83 -27.99
C LEU A 316 3.61 16.35 -26.55
N TYR A 317 2.96 17.04 -25.60
CA TYR A 317 2.97 16.65 -24.20
C TYR A 317 2.28 15.30 -23.99
N PHE A 318 1.17 15.05 -24.67
CA PHE A 318 0.50 13.74 -24.66
C PHE A 318 1.39 12.65 -25.25
N MET A 319 1.99 12.86 -26.41
CA MET A 319 2.88 11.87 -27.06
C MET A 319 4.09 11.53 -26.17
N PHE A 320 4.65 12.52 -25.51
CA PHE A 320 5.78 12.32 -24.60
C PHE A 320 5.34 11.53 -23.35
N GLY A 321 4.22 11.87 -22.75
CA GLY A 321 3.67 11.11 -21.62
C GLY A 321 3.34 9.66 -21.98
N PHE A 322 2.81 9.44 -23.19
CA PHE A 322 2.53 8.11 -23.73
C PHE A 322 3.80 7.29 -23.97
N TYR A 323 4.84 7.91 -24.53
CA TYR A 323 6.15 7.28 -24.70
C TYR A 323 6.78 6.86 -23.37
N GLN A 324 6.75 7.73 -22.35
CA GLN A 324 7.23 7.39 -21.01
C GLN A 324 6.44 6.22 -20.40
N PHE A 325 5.14 6.21 -20.61
CA PHE A 325 4.28 5.13 -20.13
C PHE A 325 4.66 3.79 -20.76
N ILE A 326 4.82 3.72 -22.10
CA ILE A 326 5.24 2.50 -22.81
C ILE A 326 6.59 2.01 -22.28
N ASN A 327 7.55 2.91 -22.11
CA ASN A 327 8.90 2.57 -21.68
C ASN A 327 8.89 1.98 -20.25
N ASN A 328 8.08 2.53 -19.34
CA ASN A 328 7.95 2.03 -17.99
C ASN A 328 7.24 0.65 -17.94
N GLU A 329 6.25 0.41 -18.77
CA GLU A 329 5.59 -0.91 -18.84
C GLU A 329 6.52 -2.00 -19.41
N VAL A 330 7.35 -1.68 -20.42
CA VAL A 330 8.32 -2.62 -20.99
C VAL A 330 9.38 -3.01 -19.95
N HIS A 331 9.87 -2.07 -19.13
CA HIS A 331 10.84 -2.36 -18.08
C HIS A 331 10.27 -3.23 -16.96
N LEU A 332 9.02 -3.03 -16.56
CA LEU A 332 8.36 -3.85 -15.54
C LEU A 332 8.14 -5.30 -15.99
N THR A 333 7.93 -5.53 -17.29
CA THR A 333 7.77 -6.89 -17.84
C THR A 333 9.11 -7.63 -17.96
N THR A 334 10.22 -6.93 -18.15
CA THR A 334 11.56 -7.54 -18.21
C THR A 334 12.06 -7.95 -16.82
N GLU A 335 11.80 -7.18 -15.77
CA GLU A 335 12.16 -7.58 -14.39
C GLU A 335 11.38 -8.80 -13.89
N LYS A 336 10.10 -8.94 -14.29
CA LYS A 336 9.28 -10.11 -13.91
C LYS A 336 9.72 -11.42 -14.57
N ASN A 337 10.42 -11.37 -15.69
CA ASN A 337 10.90 -12.57 -16.40
C ASN A 337 12.28 -13.03 -15.92
N HIS A 338 12.93 -12.31 -15.02
CA HIS A 338 14.24 -12.64 -14.44
C HIS A 338 14.20 -12.97 -12.94
N SER A 339 13.03 -12.95 -12.29
CA SER A 339 12.77 -13.38 -10.93
C SER A 339 11.95 -14.68 -10.90
#